data_19f600191c17954bcfac3fdc30699e4a
#
_entry.id   19f600191c17954bcfac3fdc30699e4a
#
_cell.length_a   1.000
_cell.length_b   1.000
_cell.length_c   1.000
_cell.angle_alpha   90.00
_cell.angle_beta   90.00
_cell.angle_gamma   90.00
#
_symmetry.space_group_name_H-M   'P 1'
#
loop_
_entity.id
_entity.type
_entity.pdbx_description
1 polymer ?
#
loop_
_entity_poly.entity_id
_entity_poly.type
_entity_poly.pdbx_seq_one_letter_code
_entity_poly.pdbx_strand_id
1 'polypeptide(L)'
;DTDHAAENAWTAVGSMEADAFRDADDEMVTRADMTFRGAKLSVSLGDDTHINPTKAAIPAPGNEKDYISLGISGSAGAFYYALAHQNANTLWLDDDDNTAPSQQKTTGVRVSTTLGGATVALGYAKNDVDTSTGIEVSYPMGALTTTASYVQEGATGAENNWDVKFVYAADAVGLTVATDESQDWNVDVSYEMGNGLSLFVGADDGGEDTYAGVSYDLGGGASMLASYANDNDNDDDDDEVGADDDDVGAKDYKEGMTFQLSFAF
;
A
#
# COMPACT_ATOMS: atom_id res chain seq x y z
N ASP A 1 14.35 5.43 2.76
CA ASP A 1 14.24 5.15 1.33
C ASP A 1 13.59 6.35 0.63
N THR A 2 13.79 6.47 -0.65
CA THR A 2 13.26 7.59 -1.44
C THR A 2 12.32 7.01 -2.49
N ASP A 3 11.01 7.13 -2.27
CA ASP A 3 9.99 6.63 -3.19
C ASP A 3 10.09 7.29 -4.56
N HIS A 4 9.64 6.59 -5.58
CA HIS A 4 9.51 7.17 -6.91
C HIS A 4 8.52 8.35 -6.93
N ALA A 5 8.69 9.26 -7.88
CA ALA A 5 7.92 10.48 -7.95
C ALA A 5 6.41 10.22 -8.21
N ALA A 6 6.08 9.21 -9.01
CA ALA A 6 4.72 8.82 -9.30
C ALA A 6 4.05 8.21 -8.07
N GLU A 7 4.68 7.24 -7.46
CA GLU A 7 4.24 6.59 -6.23
C GLU A 7 4.03 7.60 -5.11
N ASN A 8 5.00 8.46 -4.83
CA ASN A 8 4.88 9.51 -3.80
C ASN A 8 3.74 10.51 -4.04
N ALA A 9 3.29 10.69 -5.28
CA ALA A 9 2.17 11.57 -5.61
C ALA A 9 0.82 10.83 -5.67
N TRP A 10 0.85 9.54 -5.89
CA TRP A 10 -0.33 8.71 -6.07
C TRP A 10 -0.98 8.31 -4.74
N THR A 11 -2.25 8.13 -4.79
CA THR A 11 -3.04 7.44 -3.77
C THR A 11 -4.20 6.79 -4.51
N ALA A 12 -4.34 5.51 -4.43
CA ALA A 12 -5.41 4.75 -5.04
C ALA A 12 -6.80 5.22 -4.58
N VAL A 13 -7.82 4.88 -5.32
CA VAL A 13 -9.22 5.05 -4.98
C VAL A 13 -9.85 3.67 -4.93
N GLY A 14 -9.95 3.09 -3.74
CA GLY A 14 -10.28 1.68 -3.57
C GLY A 14 -9.19 0.76 -4.12
N SER A 15 -9.53 -0.50 -4.34
CA SER A 15 -8.62 -1.55 -4.83
C SER A 15 -8.53 -1.51 -6.36
N MET A 16 -7.70 -0.62 -6.92
CA MET A 16 -7.45 -0.47 -8.36
C MET A 16 -6.35 -1.43 -8.80
N GLU A 17 -6.61 -2.31 -9.79
CA GLU A 17 -5.59 -3.24 -10.33
C GLU A 17 -4.64 -2.57 -11.34
N ALA A 18 -5.09 -1.50 -12.01
CA ALA A 18 -4.29 -0.83 -13.04
C ALA A 18 -3.32 0.24 -12.51
N ASP A 19 -3.20 0.41 -11.19
CA ASP A 19 -2.41 1.48 -10.56
C ASP A 19 -1.06 1.03 -10.00
N ALA A 20 -0.58 -0.13 -10.35
CA ALA A 20 0.72 -0.63 -9.96
C ALA A 20 1.84 0.35 -10.38
N PHE A 21 2.12 1.31 -9.51
CA PHE A 21 3.32 2.13 -9.58
C PHE A 21 4.43 1.37 -8.86
N ARG A 22 5.63 1.43 -9.43
CA ARG A 22 6.76 0.72 -8.88
C ARG A 22 7.20 1.32 -7.56
N ASP A 23 7.38 0.48 -6.60
CA ASP A 23 8.09 0.74 -5.37
C ASP A 23 9.59 0.93 -5.61
N ALA A 24 10.26 1.63 -4.71
CA ALA A 24 11.68 1.95 -4.79
C ALA A 24 12.57 0.96 -4.04
N ASP A 25 12.03 -0.21 -3.72
CA ASP A 25 12.76 -1.23 -2.97
C ASP A 25 14.02 -1.68 -3.71
N ASP A 26 15.12 -1.66 -3.00
CA ASP A 26 16.45 -2.09 -3.45
C ASP A 26 17.01 -1.36 -4.70
N GLU A 27 16.49 -0.18 -5.05
CA GLU A 27 16.92 0.59 -6.21
C GLU A 27 17.61 1.90 -5.86
N MET A 28 18.44 2.35 -6.79
CA MET A 28 19.00 3.72 -6.70
C MET A 28 18.05 4.71 -7.34
N VAL A 29 17.31 5.45 -6.53
CA VAL A 29 16.41 6.51 -6.99
C VAL A 29 16.99 7.87 -6.77
N THR A 30 16.98 8.68 -7.82
CA THR A 30 17.28 10.12 -7.74
C THR A 30 15.99 10.90 -7.97
N ARG A 31 15.49 11.60 -6.94
CA ARG A 31 14.27 12.40 -7.01
C ARG A 31 14.54 13.89 -6.82
N ALA A 32 13.85 14.71 -7.60
CA ALA A 32 13.81 16.15 -7.47
C ALA A 32 12.37 16.62 -7.24
N ASP A 33 12.13 17.32 -6.13
CA ASP A 33 10.85 17.90 -5.78
C ASP A 33 10.88 19.44 -5.93
N MET A 34 9.83 20.00 -6.51
CA MET A 34 9.64 21.43 -6.64
C MET A 34 8.22 21.82 -6.28
N THR A 35 8.07 22.88 -5.49
CA THR A 35 6.75 23.44 -5.18
C THR A 35 6.55 24.75 -5.93
N PHE A 36 5.45 24.83 -6.68
CA PHE A 36 5.09 26.03 -7.42
C PHE A 36 3.60 26.34 -7.26
N ARG A 37 3.27 27.51 -6.71
CA ARG A 37 1.87 27.96 -6.51
C ARG A 37 0.96 26.96 -5.80
N GLY A 38 1.51 26.21 -4.85
CA GLY A 38 0.76 25.23 -4.07
C GLY A 38 0.66 23.84 -4.73
N ALA A 39 1.21 23.67 -5.93
CA ALA A 39 1.40 22.34 -6.52
C ALA A 39 2.81 21.82 -6.20
N LYS A 40 2.92 20.55 -5.85
CA LYS A 40 4.17 19.81 -5.76
C LYS A 40 4.37 19.07 -7.09
N LEU A 41 5.49 19.29 -7.71
CA LEU A 41 5.98 18.57 -8.88
C LEU A 41 7.17 17.74 -8.43
N SER A 42 7.15 16.45 -8.71
CA SER A 42 8.22 15.50 -8.42
C SER A 42 8.64 14.81 -9.71
N VAL A 43 9.92 14.61 -9.87
CA VAL A 43 10.53 13.85 -10.98
C VAL A 43 11.56 12.94 -10.37
N SER A 44 11.52 11.66 -10.70
CA SER A 44 12.56 10.71 -10.33
C SER A 44 13.09 9.93 -11.52
N LEU A 45 14.34 9.54 -11.39
CA LEU A 45 15.03 8.61 -12.26
C LEU A 45 15.43 7.43 -11.40
N GLY A 46 15.05 6.23 -11.81
CA GLY A 46 15.50 4.99 -11.22
C GLY A 46 16.55 4.34 -12.12
N ASP A 47 17.57 3.80 -11.50
CA ASP A 47 18.59 2.98 -12.16
C ASP A 47 18.44 1.55 -11.65
N ASP A 48 18.00 0.70 -12.51
CA ASP A 48 17.77 -0.71 -12.26
C ASP A 48 19.06 -1.50 -12.49
N THR A 49 20.02 -1.27 -11.62
CA THR A 49 21.28 -2.02 -11.60
C THR A 49 21.25 -3.22 -10.66
N HIS A 50 20.12 -3.85 -10.45
CA HIS A 50 20.07 -5.05 -9.59
C HIS A 50 20.88 -6.17 -10.25
N ILE A 51 22.16 -6.22 -9.91
CA ILE A 51 23.05 -7.32 -10.24
C ILE A 51 22.78 -8.42 -9.22
N ASN A 52 21.92 -9.36 -9.56
CA ASN A 52 21.85 -10.59 -8.80
C ASN A 52 23.16 -11.38 -9.02
N PRO A 53 24.06 -11.45 -8.04
CA PRO A 53 25.39 -12.07 -8.23
C PRO A 53 25.34 -13.60 -8.43
N THR A 54 24.16 -14.22 -8.27
CA THR A 54 23.99 -15.66 -8.38
C THR A 54 23.36 -16.09 -9.69
N LYS A 55 22.88 -15.17 -10.51
CA LYS A 55 22.25 -15.47 -11.79
C LYS A 55 23.06 -14.92 -12.96
N ALA A 56 23.52 -15.84 -13.77
CA ALA A 56 24.23 -15.53 -14.99
C ALA A 56 23.20 -15.18 -16.08
N ALA A 57 23.17 -13.94 -16.44
CA ALA A 57 22.60 -13.34 -17.62
C ALA A 57 21.56 -12.25 -17.36
N ILE A 58 21.71 -11.41 -16.60
CA ILE A 58 21.83 -10.05 -16.94
C ILE A 58 21.51 -9.66 -18.40
N PRO A 59 20.71 -8.65 -18.62
CA PRO A 59 20.64 -8.05 -19.93
C PRO A 59 22.05 -7.71 -20.39
N ALA A 60 22.31 -7.94 -21.66
CA ALA A 60 23.60 -7.56 -22.25
C ALA A 60 23.86 -6.07 -21.96
N PRO A 61 25.09 -5.68 -21.60
CA PRO A 61 25.44 -4.30 -21.32
C PRO A 61 24.93 -3.39 -22.43
N GLY A 62 24.14 -2.38 -22.08
CA GLY A 62 23.52 -1.45 -23.03
C GLY A 62 22.00 -1.58 -23.19
N ASN A 63 21.35 -2.50 -22.49
CA ASN A 63 19.90 -2.59 -22.43
C ASN A 63 19.32 -2.11 -21.09
N GLU A 64 20.16 -1.61 -20.23
CA GLU A 64 19.73 -0.92 -19.02
C GLU A 64 18.91 0.31 -19.45
N LYS A 65 17.67 0.36 -19.06
CA LYS A 65 16.83 1.53 -19.32
C LYS A 65 16.47 2.16 -18.00
N ASP A 66 17.03 3.35 -17.80
CA ASP A 66 16.55 4.27 -16.80
C ASP A 66 15.06 4.48 -17.01
N TYR A 67 14.27 4.47 -15.95
CA TYR A 67 12.91 4.87 -16.08
C TYR A 67 12.62 6.18 -15.36
N ILE A 68 11.70 6.91 -15.96
CA ILE A 68 11.31 8.23 -15.51
C ILE A 68 9.95 8.09 -14.82
N SER A 69 9.87 8.60 -13.61
CA SER A 69 8.65 8.70 -12.86
C SER A 69 8.33 10.17 -12.58
N LEU A 70 7.07 10.54 -12.77
CA LEU A 70 6.57 11.91 -12.63
C LEU A 70 5.37 11.92 -11.66
N GLY A 71 5.36 12.85 -10.72
CA GLY A 71 4.27 13.10 -9.82
C GLY A 71 3.90 14.57 -9.75
N ILE A 72 2.61 14.87 -9.77
CA ILE A 72 2.08 16.23 -9.56
C ILE A 72 0.94 16.11 -8.57
N SER A 73 0.99 16.85 -7.48
CA SER A 73 -0.14 16.92 -6.53
C SER A 73 -0.36 18.34 -6.04
N GLY A 74 -1.57 18.65 -5.61
CA GLY A 74 -1.89 19.98 -5.11
C GLY A 74 -3.36 20.21 -4.87
N SER A 75 -3.70 21.46 -4.55
CA SER A 75 -5.07 21.87 -4.33
C SER A 75 -5.45 23.03 -5.23
N ALA A 76 -6.67 23.01 -5.76
CA ALA A 76 -7.24 24.07 -6.56
C ALA A 76 -8.66 24.38 -6.01
N GLY A 77 -8.76 25.43 -5.20
CA GLY A 77 -9.99 25.74 -4.47
C GLY A 77 -10.33 24.65 -3.45
N ALA A 78 -11.51 24.04 -3.59
CA ALA A 78 -11.97 22.96 -2.73
C ALA A 78 -11.52 21.58 -3.21
N PHE A 79 -10.82 21.48 -4.33
CA PHE A 79 -10.40 20.23 -4.91
C PHE A 79 -8.93 19.95 -4.60
N TYR A 80 -8.63 18.74 -4.20
CA TYR A 80 -7.29 18.16 -4.24
C TYR A 80 -7.14 17.34 -5.53
N TYR A 81 -5.98 17.35 -6.14
CA TYR A 81 -5.67 16.56 -7.32
C TYR A 81 -4.28 15.91 -7.21
N ALA A 82 -4.16 14.76 -7.84
CA ALA A 82 -2.89 14.07 -8.05
C ALA A 82 -2.84 13.50 -9.48
N LEU A 83 -1.67 13.57 -10.07
CA LEU A 83 -1.32 12.98 -11.36
C LEU A 83 -0.02 12.22 -11.16
N ALA A 84 0.02 10.99 -11.58
CA ALA A 84 1.17 10.13 -11.50
C ALA A 84 1.42 9.49 -12.86
N HIS A 85 2.68 9.39 -13.25
CA HIS A 85 3.07 8.73 -14.49
C HIS A 85 4.42 8.08 -14.35
N GLN A 86 4.52 6.84 -14.79
CA GLN A 86 5.74 6.05 -14.83
C GLN A 86 5.88 5.39 -16.19
N ASN A 87 7.04 5.48 -16.79
CA ASN A 87 7.34 4.75 -18.02
C ASN A 87 7.61 3.27 -17.70
N ALA A 88 7.25 2.41 -18.66
CA ALA A 88 7.65 1.01 -18.61
C ALA A 88 9.19 0.88 -18.69
N ASN A 89 9.73 0.03 -17.85
CA ASN A 89 11.05 -0.54 -18.07
C ASN A 89 10.89 -1.95 -18.63
N THR A 90 11.68 -2.34 -19.63
CA THR A 90 11.39 -3.53 -20.44
C THR A 90 12.20 -4.76 -20.08
N LEU A 91 12.80 -4.87 -18.92
CA LEU A 91 13.74 -5.96 -18.64
C LEU A 91 13.77 -6.46 -17.21
N TRP A 92 12.67 -7.01 -16.74
CA TRP A 92 12.76 -8.03 -15.68
C TRP A 92 12.17 -9.33 -16.20
N LEU A 93 12.94 -10.39 -16.12
CA LEU A 93 12.44 -11.73 -16.14
C LEU A 93 12.27 -12.09 -14.66
N ASP A 94 11.05 -12.20 -14.23
CA ASP A 94 10.76 -12.84 -12.95
C ASP A 94 11.20 -14.30 -13.05
N ASP A 95 11.92 -14.77 -12.03
CA ASP A 95 12.69 -15.99 -12.14
C ASP A 95 11.87 -17.25 -12.14
N ASP A 96 10.65 -17.20 -11.67
CA ASP A 96 9.89 -18.40 -11.36
C ASP A 96 8.87 -18.77 -12.44
N ASP A 97 8.43 -17.85 -13.28
CA ASP A 97 7.33 -18.12 -14.20
C ASP A 97 7.67 -18.05 -15.69
N ASN A 98 8.90 -17.71 -16.08
CA ASN A 98 9.30 -17.54 -17.49
C ASN A 98 8.33 -16.69 -18.35
N THR A 99 7.45 -15.95 -17.70
CA THR A 99 6.63 -14.90 -18.28
C THR A 99 7.40 -13.60 -18.13
N ALA A 100 7.59 -12.88 -19.23
CA ALA A 100 8.26 -11.59 -19.19
C ALA A 100 7.46 -10.66 -18.28
N PRO A 101 7.98 -10.20 -17.14
CA PRO A 101 7.29 -9.26 -16.30
C PRO A 101 7.19 -7.96 -17.07
N SER A 102 6.02 -7.62 -17.35
CA SER A 102 5.70 -6.34 -17.93
C SER A 102 5.83 -5.28 -16.88
N GLN A 103 6.99 -4.66 -16.74
CA GLN A 103 7.02 -3.35 -16.13
C GLN A 103 6.19 -2.42 -17.01
N GLN A 104 4.98 -2.18 -16.56
CA GLN A 104 3.98 -1.53 -17.37
C GLN A 104 4.13 -0.03 -17.19
N LYS A 105 3.90 0.67 -18.30
CA LYS A 105 3.71 2.09 -18.24
C LYS A 105 2.43 2.36 -17.48
N THR A 106 2.52 3.05 -16.34
CA THR A 106 1.37 3.33 -15.49
C THR A 106 1.10 4.83 -15.45
N THR A 107 -0.17 5.20 -15.48
CA THR A 107 -0.63 6.58 -15.36
C THR A 107 -1.85 6.62 -14.45
N GLY A 108 -1.82 7.48 -13.43
CA GLY A 108 -2.93 7.68 -12.50
C GLY A 108 -3.37 9.14 -12.44
N VAL A 109 -4.66 9.35 -12.27
CA VAL A 109 -5.29 10.65 -12.03
C VAL A 109 -6.29 10.51 -10.90
N ARG A 110 -6.13 11.33 -9.85
CA ARG A 110 -7.06 11.40 -8.72
C ARG A 110 -7.54 12.82 -8.52
N VAL A 111 -8.83 12.97 -8.23
CA VAL A 111 -9.42 14.24 -7.76
C VAL A 111 -10.30 13.95 -6.56
N SER A 112 -10.17 14.74 -5.50
CA SER A 112 -11.05 14.63 -4.35
C SER A 112 -11.53 15.99 -3.85
N THR A 113 -12.67 15.99 -3.17
CA THR A 113 -13.27 17.19 -2.56
C THR A 113 -14.13 16.81 -1.37
N THR A 114 -14.43 17.79 -0.51
CA THR A 114 -15.35 17.58 0.63
C THR A 114 -16.72 18.19 0.29
N LEU A 115 -17.75 17.35 0.38
CA LEU A 115 -19.14 17.71 0.13
C LEU A 115 -20.01 17.32 1.32
N GLY A 116 -20.62 18.30 1.99
CA GLY A 116 -21.51 18.03 3.14
C GLY A 116 -20.85 17.28 4.31
N GLY A 117 -19.55 17.41 4.46
CA GLY A 117 -18.77 16.69 5.47
C GLY A 117 -18.18 15.34 4.98
N ALA A 118 -18.67 14.81 3.88
CA ALA A 118 -18.08 13.64 3.22
C ALA A 118 -16.89 14.05 2.34
N THR A 119 -15.82 13.27 2.36
CA THR A 119 -14.77 13.34 1.34
C THR A 119 -15.13 12.39 0.21
N VAL A 120 -15.17 12.89 -1.00
CA VAL A 120 -15.43 12.12 -2.21
C VAL A 120 -14.17 12.17 -3.08
N ALA A 121 -13.67 11.03 -3.49
CA ALA A 121 -12.55 10.89 -4.41
C ALA A 121 -12.98 10.14 -5.66
N LEU A 122 -12.45 10.56 -6.80
CA LEU A 122 -12.55 9.88 -8.08
C LEU A 122 -11.13 9.58 -8.56
N GLY A 123 -10.90 8.36 -9.00
CA GLY A 123 -9.64 7.88 -9.52
C GLY A 123 -9.77 7.26 -10.89
N TYR A 124 -8.75 7.41 -11.67
CA TYR A 124 -8.53 6.69 -12.91
C TYR A 124 -7.09 6.25 -12.97
N ALA A 125 -6.85 4.98 -13.17
CA ALA A 125 -5.54 4.41 -13.41
C ALA A 125 -5.53 3.65 -14.73
N LYS A 126 -4.38 3.60 -15.37
CA LYS A 126 -4.18 2.88 -16.61
C LYS A 126 -2.74 2.40 -16.68
N ASN A 127 -2.58 1.13 -16.97
CA ASN A 127 -1.33 0.53 -17.40
C ASN A 127 -1.39 0.08 -18.87
N ASP A 128 -0.42 -0.70 -19.35
CA ASP A 128 -0.38 -1.17 -20.74
C ASP A 128 -1.39 -2.28 -21.03
N VAL A 129 -1.98 -2.88 -19.99
CA VAL A 129 -2.87 -4.04 -20.08
C VAL A 129 -4.29 -3.67 -19.69
N ASP A 130 -4.45 -2.81 -18.66
CA ASP A 130 -5.75 -2.56 -18.02
C ASP A 130 -6.01 -1.09 -17.71
N THR A 131 -7.25 -0.83 -17.30
CA THR A 131 -7.72 0.48 -16.82
C THR A 131 -8.66 0.28 -15.64
N SER A 132 -8.44 1.04 -14.57
CA SER A 132 -9.31 1.07 -13.39
C SER A 132 -9.97 2.45 -13.27
N THR A 133 -11.24 2.48 -12.91
CA THR A 133 -11.97 3.72 -12.60
C THR A 133 -12.69 3.56 -11.28
N GLY A 134 -12.33 4.36 -10.29
CA GLY A 134 -12.81 4.22 -8.91
C GLY A 134 -13.52 5.47 -8.38
N ILE A 135 -14.44 5.22 -7.46
CA ILE A 135 -15.03 6.22 -6.58
C ILE A 135 -14.90 5.76 -5.13
N GLU A 136 -14.50 6.68 -4.26
CA GLU A 136 -14.42 6.46 -2.81
C GLU A 136 -15.18 7.57 -2.09
N VAL A 137 -15.91 7.21 -1.07
CA VAL A 137 -16.61 8.14 -0.19
C VAL A 137 -16.26 7.83 1.26
N SER A 138 -15.69 8.80 1.96
CA SER A 138 -15.40 8.71 3.40
C SER A 138 -16.23 9.73 4.16
N TYR A 139 -16.96 9.30 5.17
CA TYR A 139 -17.82 10.16 5.98
C TYR A 139 -17.56 10.00 7.48
N PRO A 140 -17.05 11.04 8.17
CA PRO A 140 -16.87 11.03 9.60
C PRO A 140 -18.18 11.36 10.32
N MET A 141 -18.53 10.53 11.32
CA MET A 141 -19.70 10.67 12.18
C MET A 141 -19.27 10.67 13.66
N GLY A 142 -18.72 11.78 14.13
CA GLY A 142 -18.13 11.83 15.47
C GLY A 142 -16.90 10.95 15.60
N ALA A 143 -16.95 9.90 16.43
CA ALA A 143 -15.87 8.96 16.61
C ALA A 143 -15.82 7.86 15.54
N LEU A 144 -16.86 7.72 14.73
CA LEU A 144 -16.95 6.73 13.66
C LEU A 144 -16.64 7.38 12.31
N THR A 145 -15.78 6.76 11.51
CA THR A 145 -15.60 7.08 10.09
C THR A 145 -16.00 5.88 9.27
N THR A 146 -16.84 6.09 8.27
CA THR A 146 -17.21 5.06 7.30
C THR A 146 -16.60 5.42 5.95
N THR A 147 -15.91 4.50 5.33
CA THR A 147 -15.37 4.63 3.97
C THR A 147 -15.94 3.50 3.12
N ALA A 148 -16.35 3.82 1.91
CA ALA A 148 -16.79 2.84 0.93
C ALA A 148 -16.18 3.21 -0.43
N SER A 149 -15.71 2.22 -1.15
CA SER A 149 -15.20 2.38 -2.50
C SER A 149 -15.88 1.43 -3.48
N TYR A 150 -15.77 1.78 -4.75
CA TYR A 150 -16.15 0.93 -5.87
C TYR A 150 -15.23 1.22 -7.03
N VAL A 151 -14.67 0.18 -7.60
CA VAL A 151 -13.74 0.24 -8.73
C VAL A 151 -14.29 -0.61 -9.87
N GLN A 152 -14.37 -0.01 -11.04
CA GLN A 152 -14.65 -0.72 -12.27
C GLN A 152 -13.33 -1.03 -12.96
N GLU A 153 -13.04 -2.31 -13.16
CA GLU A 153 -11.89 -2.79 -13.90
C GLU A 153 -12.24 -2.93 -15.39
N GLY A 154 -11.27 -2.63 -16.25
CA GLY A 154 -11.48 -2.58 -17.70
C GLY A 154 -10.98 -3.84 -18.41
N ALA A 155 -10.20 -4.70 -17.78
CA ALA A 155 -9.72 -5.93 -18.35
C ALA A 155 -10.87 -6.89 -18.70
N THR A 156 -10.71 -7.63 -19.79
CA THR A 156 -11.74 -8.58 -20.20
C THR A 156 -11.82 -9.75 -19.24
N GLY A 157 -12.90 -9.82 -18.49
CA GLY A 157 -13.17 -10.87 -17.51
C GLY A 157 -12.77 -10.51 -16.08
N ALA A 158 -12.20 -9.32 -15.87
CA ALA A 158 -11.98 -8.80 -14.52
C ALA A 158 -13.30 -8.53 -13.80
N GLU A 159 -13.35 -8.81 -12.54
CA GLU A 159 -14.46 -8.46 -11.65
C GLU A 159 -14.27 -7.02 -11.15
N ASN A 160 -15.36 -6.39 -10.75
CA ASN A 160 -15.30 -5.05 -10.18
C ASN A 160 -15.08 -5.17 -8.68
N ASN A 161 -14.21 -4.34 -8.15
CA ASN A 161 -13.83 -4.37 -6.75
C ASN A 161 -14.69 -3.38 -5.95
N TRP A 162 -15.03 -3.74 -4.72
CA TRP A 162 -15.66 -2.83 -3.77
C TRP A 162 -15.17 -3.15 -2.36
N ASP A 163 -15.05 -2.13 -1.55
CA ASP A 163 -14.73 -2.28 -0.13
C ASP A 163 -15.61 -1.38 0.75
N VAL A 164 -15.81 -1.79 1.99
CA VAL A 164 -16.45 -0.98 3.02
C VAL A 164 -15.65 -1.11 4.30
N LYS A 165 -15.25 0.02 4.85
CA LYS A 165 -14.44 0.12 6.07
C LYS A 165 -15.10 1.03 7.11
N PHE A 166 -15.19 0.54 8.34
CA PHE A 166 -15.63 1.28 9.51
C PHE A 166 -14.46 1.44 10.47
N VAL A 167 -14.15 2.67 10.83
CA VAL A 167 -13.11 2.98 11.83
C VAL A 167 -13.74 3.77 12.96
N TYR A 168 -13.76 3.19 14.13
CA TYR A 168 -14.16 3.86 15.37
C TYR A 168 -12.92 4.17 16.20
N ALA A 169 -12.77 5.43 16.59
CA ALA A 169 -11.68 5.88 17.44
C ALA A 169 -12.21 6.86 18.48
N ALA A 170 -12.33 6.42 19.72
CA ALA A 170 -12.78 7.25 20.82
C ALA A 170 -12.00 6.93 22.10
N ASP A 171 -11.49 7.98 22.74
CA ASP A 171 -10.70 7.89 23.97
C ASP A 171 -9.56 6.84 23.83
N ALA A 172 -9.70 5.74 24.55
CA ALA A 172 -8.70 4.68 24.60
C ALA A 172 -9.01 3.51 23.63
N VAL A 173 -10.13 3.53 22.92
CA VAL A 173 -10.61 2.40 22.09
C VAL A 173 -10.46 2.73 20.61
N GLY A 174 -9.79 1.84 19.88
CA GLY A 174 -9.81 1.77 18.42
C GLY A 174 -10.53 0.50 17.98
N LEU A 175 -11.34 0.59 16.93
CA LEU A 175 -11.95 -0.55 16.26
C LEU A 175 -11.95 -0.26 14.75
N THR A 176 -11.44 -1.20 13.98
CA THR A 176 -11.58 -1.24 12.53
C THR A 176 -12.36 -2.49 12.14
N VAL A 177 -13.27 -2.36 11.20
CA VAL A 177 -13.95 -3.47 10.55
C VAL A 177 -13.99 -3.16 9.06
N ALA A 178 -13.56 -4.07 8.22
CA ALA A 178 -13.66 -3.93 6.78
C ALA A 178 -14.15 -5.23 6.14
N THR A 179 -14.65 -5.12 4.91
CA THR A 179 -15.02 -6.24 4.04
C THR A 179 -15.01 -5.78 2.60
N ASP A 180 -14.80 -6.69 1.66
CA ASP A 180 -14.66 -6.45 0.23
C ASP A 180 -15.54 -7.41 -0.62
N GLU A 181 -15.34 -7.39 -1.94
CA GLU A 181 -16.07 -8.20 -2.93
C GLU A 181 -15.80 -9.70 -2.81
N SER A 182 -14.65 -10.09 -2.31
CA SER A 182 -14.27 -11.50 -2.05
C SER A 182 -15.05 -12.07 -0.85
N GLN A 183 -15.75 -11.22 -0.11
CA GLN A 183 -16.40 -11.49 1.16
C GLN A 183 -15.40 -11.71 2.30
N ASP A 184 -14.16 -11.34 2.08
CA ASP A 184 -13.17 -11.30 3.13
C ASP A 184 -13.48 -10.16 4.09
N TRP A 185 -13.18 -10.38 5.33
CA TRP A 185 -13.40 -9.38 6.36
C TRP A 185 -12.24 -9.35 7.34
N ASN A 186 -11.95 -8.16 7.81
CA ASN A 186 -11.01 -7.97 8.90
C ASN A 186 -11.65 -7.22 10.08
N VAL A 187 -11.15 -7.49 11.26
CA VAL A 187 -11.53 -6.80 12.50
C VAL A 187 -10.30 -6.58 13.36
N ASP A 188 -10.01 -5.32 13.64
CA ASP A 188 -8.94 -4.90 14.54
C ASP A 188 -9.51 -4.17 15.75
N VAL A 189 -9.09 -4.53 16.94
CA VAL A 189 -9.43 -3.84 18.18
C VAL A 189 -8.16 -3.43 18.90
N SER A 190 -8.08 -2.19 19.29
CA SER A 190 -7.01 -1.68 20.16
C SER A 190 -7.54 -0.99 21.40
N TYR A 191 -6.79 -1.08 22.47
CA TYR A 191 -7.12 -0.42 23.72
C TYR A 191 -5.87 0.16 24.38
N GLU A 192 -5.85 1.50 24.50
CA GLU A 192 -4.79 2.25 25.16
C GLU A 192 -5.07 2.30 26.68
N MET A 193 -4.36 1.49 27.45
CA MET A 193 -4.55 1.43 28.91
C MET A 193 -3.99 2.65 29.65
N GLY A 194 -3.32 3.56 28.94
CA GLY A 194 -2.55 4.64 29.53
C GLY A 194 -1.16 4.17 30.01
N ASN A 195 -0.36 5.11 30.45
CA ASN A 195 1.03 4.86 30.88
C ASN A 195 1.89 4.15 29.82
N GLY A 196 1.58 4.32 28.53
CA GLY A 196 2.32 3.73 27.43
C GLY A 196 1.98 2.26 27.14
N LEU A 197 0.99 1.67 27.79
CA LEU A 197 0.56 0.29 27.58
C LEU A 197 -0.63 0.24 26.62
N SER A 198 -0.49 -0.52 25.52
CA SER A 198 -1.54 -0.76 24.53
C SER A 198 -1.78 -2.27 24.38
N LEU A 199 -3.03 -2.65 24.25
CA LEU A 199 -3.47 -4.00 23.90
C LEU A 199 -4.07 -3.99 22.52
N PHE A 200 -3.90 -5.08 21.77
CA PHE A 200 -4.52 -5.23 20.46
C PHE A 200 -4.89 -6.69 20.20
N VAL A 201 -5.91 -6.88 19.40
CA VAL A 201 -6.36 -8.18 18.91
C VAL A 201 -7.05 -7.97 17.58
N GLY A 202 -6.90 -8.88 16.67
CA GLY A 202 -7.57 -8.83 15.37
C GLY A 202 -7.73 -10.20 14.74
N ALA A 203 -8.51 -10.18 13.67
CA ALA A 203 -8.68 -11.27 12.74
C ALA A 203 -8.72 -10.69 11.33
N ASP A 204 -8.06 -11.31 10.41
CA ASP A 204 -7.93 -10.94 9.01
C ASP A 204 -8.30 -12.11 8.10
N ASP A 205 -8.31 -11.92 6.81
CA ASP A 205 -8.61 -12.93 5.80
C ASP A 205 -9.85 -13.79 6.15
N GLY A 206 -11.00 -13.12 6.28
CA GLY A 206 -12.25 -13.81 6.63
C GLY A 206 -12.26 -14.46 8.03
N GLY A 207 -11.21 -14.24 8.83
CA GLY A 207 -11.00 -14.82 10.16
C GLY A 207 -10.12 -16.07 10.16
N GLU A 208 -9.49 -16.39 9.04
CA GLU A 208 -8.49 -17.45 8.95
C GLU A 208 -7.25 -17.06 9.74
N ASP A 209 -6.83 -15.81 9.64
CA ASP A 209 -5.72 -15.26 10.38
C ASP A 209 -6.13 -14.56 11.65
N THR A 210 -5.35 -14.71 12.68
CA THR A 210 -5.66 -14.09 13.98
C THR A 210 -4.40 -13.64 14.69
N TYR A 211 -4.48 -12.50 15.39
CA TYR A 211 -3.39 -12.01 16.19
C TYR A 211 -3.85 -11.35 17.49
N ALA A 212 -2.96 -11.32 18.46
CA ALA A 212 -3.12 -10.59 19.69
C ALA A 212 -1.78 -10.15 20.25
N GLY A 213 -1.73 -9.02 20.93
CA GLY A 213 -0.49 -8.60 21.55
C GLY A 213 -0.61 -7.42 22.48
N VAL A 214 0.53 -7.03 22.99
CA VAL A 214 0.70 -5.91 23.90
C VAL A 214 1.96 -5.14 23.50
N SER A 215 1.83 -3.82 23.43
CA SER A 215 2.97 -2.93 23.30
C SER A 215 3.12 -2.03 24.52
N TYR A 216 4.35 -1.68 24.84
CA TYR A 216 4.66 -0.80 25.95
C TYR A 216 5.72 0.23 25.56
N ASP A 217 5.35 1.51 25.68
CA ASP A 217 6.31 2.60 25.50
C ASP A 217 7.10 2.77 26.80
N LEU A 218 8.38 2.47 26.74
CA LEU A 218 9.33 2.59 27.84
C LEU A 218 9.81 4.04 28.04
N GLY A 219 9.46 4.94 27.12
CA GLY A 219 9.96 6.31 27.06
C GLY A 219 11.39 6.41 26.53
N GLY A 220 11.78 7.66 26.18
CA GLY A 220 13.14 7.92 25.66
C GLY A 220 13.45 7.28 24.30
N GLY A 221 12.42 6.95 23.52
CA GLY A 221 12.57 6.27 22.22
C GLY A 221 12.68 4.76 22.31
N ALA A 222 12.48 4.17 23.50
CA ALA A 222 12.45 2.72 23.68
C ALA A 222 11.01 2.19 23.72
N SER A 223 10.72 1.08 23.06
CA SER A 223 9.44 0.39 23.11
C SER A 223 9.60 -1.13 23.13
N MET A 224 8.61 -1.81 23.66
CA MET A 224 8.54 -3.25 23.75
C MET A 224 7.25 -3.75 23.11
N LEU A 225 7.32 -4.82 22.35
CA LEU A 225 6.18 -5.53 21.76
C LEU A 225 6.26 -7.00 22.19
N ALA A 226 5.13 -7.57 22.57
CA ALA A 226 4.94 -8.99 22.67
C ALA A 226 3.65 -9.35 21.92
N SER A 227 3.71 -10.21 20.92
CA SER A 227 2.58 -10.63 20.11
C SER A 227 2.55 -12.14 19.89
N TYR A 228 1.39 -12.62 19.55
CA TYR A 228 1.16 -13.93 18.99
C TYR A 228 0.28 -13.75 17.76
N ALA A 229 0.69 -14.31 16.65
CA ALA A 229 -0.09 -14.36 15.43
C ALA A 229 -0.18 -15.81 14.97
N ASN A 230 -1.30 -16.15 14.33
CA ASN A 230 -1.53 -17.41 13.67
C ASN A 230 -1.97 -17.10 12.26
N ASP A 231 -1.14 -17.47 11.35
CA ASP A 231 -1.39 -17.54 9.94
C ASP A 231 -1.97 -18.94 9.65
N ASN A 232 -3.08 -19.01 8.98
CA ASN A 232 -3.73 -20.29 8.65
C ASN A 232 -3.83 -20.48 7.13
N ASP A 233 -3.08 -19.68 6.39
CA ASP A 233 -2.96 -19.84 4.96
C ASP A 233 -2.40 -21.22 4.64
N ASN A 234 -3.18 -22.01 3.90
CA ASN A 234 -2.77 -23.29 3.39
C ASN A 234 -2.07 -23.16 2.03
N ASP A 235 -1.49 -22.05 1.75
CA ASP A 235 -0.67 -21.89 0.57
C ASP A 235 0.64 -22.64 0.76
N ASP A 236 0.53 -23.99 0.56
CA ASP A 236 1.66 -24.94 0.52
C ASP A 236 2.66 -24.62 -0.64
N ASP A 237 2.70 -23.40 -1.11
CA ASP A 237 3.72 -22.91 -2.05
C ASP A 237 5.04 -22.56 -1.35
N ASP A 238 5.37 -23.36 -0.30
CA ASP A 238 6.61 -23.35 0.50
C ASP A 238 7.93 -23.47 -0.31
N ASP A 239 7.89 -23.34 -1.63
CA ASP A 239 9.10 -23.47 -2.48
C ASP A 239 9.90 -22.16 -2.60
N GLU A 240 9.43 -21.05 -2.05
CA GLU A 240 10.20 -19.81 -1.99
C GLU A 240 10.89 -19.62 -0.64
N VAL A 241 12.12 -20.02 -0.59
CA VAL A 241 13.04 -19.67 0.50
C VAL A 241 13.28 -18.15 0.47
N GLY A 242 12.43 -17.40 1.17
CA GLY A 242 12.61 -15.96 1.35
C GLY A 242 11.39 -15.08 1.12
N ALA A 243 10.22 -15.62 0.81
CA ALA A 243 8.97 -14.87 0.88
C ALA A 243 8.58 -14.74 2.36
N ASP A 244 8.59 -13.52 2.88
CA ASP A 244 8.18 -13.19 4.25
C ASP A 244 6.66 -12.97 4.32
N ASP A 245 5.85 -13.85 3.72
CA ASP A 245 4.39 -13.72 3.71
C ASP A 245 3.69 -14.21 5.00
N ASP A 246 4.46 -14.61 6.02
CA ASP A 246 3.96 -14.99 7.35
C ASP A 246 3.53 -13.77 8.21
N ASP A 247 3.17 -12.67 7.59
CA ASP A 247 2.84 -11.42 8.26
C ASP A 247 1.33 -11.24 8.41
N VAL A 248 0.83 -11.28 9.64
CA VAL A 248 -0.59 -11.24 9.97
C VAL A 248 -1.04 -9.87 10.45
N GLY A 249 -2.13 -9.38 9.86
CA GLY A 249 -2.83 -8.18 10.29
C GLY A 249 -2.18 -6.86 9.89
N ALA A 250 -2.82 -5.78 10.23
CA ALA A 250 -2.48 -4.41 9.79
C ALA A 250 -1.11 -3.86 10.22
N LYS A 251 -0.31 -4.64 10.95
CA LYS A 251 1.05 -4.29 11.39
C LYS A 251 2.06 -5.41 11.17
N ASP A 252 1.74 -6.31 10.28
CA ASP A 252 2.64 -7.37 9.82
C ASP A 252 3.26 -8.15 11.00
N TYR A 253 2.39 -8.72 11.84
CA TYR A 253 2.82 -9.53 12.97
C TYR A 253 3.29 -10.90 12.47
N LYS A 254 4.52 -11.25 12.78
CA LYS A 254 5.11 -12.55 12.40
C LYS A 254 4.37 -13.71 13.07
N GLU A 255 4.16 -14.80 12.34
CA GLU A 255 3.56 -16.02 12.84
C GLU A 255 4.25 -16.52 14.12
N GLY A 256 3.48 -17.08 15.03
CA GLY A 256 3.93 -17.56 16.32
C GLY A 256 4.07 -16.47 17.37
N MET A 257 4.98 -16.67 18.30
CA MET A 257 5.24 -15.73 19.39
C MET A 257 6.41 -14.81 19.06
N THR A 258 6.16 -13.52 19.03
CA THR A 258 7.19 -12.48 18.84
C THR A 258 7.41 -11.67 20.10
N PHE A 259 8.65 -11.41 20.43
CA PHE A 259 9.09 -10.45 21.44
C PHE A 259 10.10 -9.50 20.83
N GLN A 260 9.79 -8.22 20.75
CA GLN A 260 10.63 -7.21 20.14
C GLN A 260 10.93 -6.07 21.11
N LEU A 261 12.16 -5.61 21.11
CA LEU A 261 12.61 -4.42 21.82
C LEU A 261 13.22 -3.45 20.80
N SER A 262 12.59 -2.28 20.65
CA SER A 262 12.99 -1.28 19.67
C SER A 262 13.56 -0.04 20.34
N PHE A 263 14.55 0.59 19.71
CA PHE A 263 15.17 1.82 20.17
C PHE A 263 15.24 2.82 19.00
N ALA A 264 14.67 4.01 19.19
CA ALA A 264 14.82 5.14 18.28
C ALA A 264 15.82 6.14 18.86
N PHE A 265 16.85 6.52 18.10
CA PHE A 265 17.92 7.42 18.51
C PHE A 265 17.88 8.74 17.74
#